data_63a8ce2ccbc19c1fc172ca858508d509
#
_entry.id   63a8ce2ccbc19c1fc172ca858508d509
#
_cell.length_a   1.000
_cell.length_b   1.000
_cell.length_c   1.000
_cell.angle_alpha   90.00
_cell.angle_beta   90.00
_cell.angle_gamma   90.00
#
_symmetry.space_group_name_H-M   'P 1'
#
loop_
_entity.id
_entity.type
_entity.pdbx_description
1 polymer ?
#
loop_
_entity_poly.entity_id
_entity_poly.type
_entity_poly.pdbx_seq_one_letter_code
_entity_poly.pdbx_strand_id
1 'polypeptide(L)'
;MRKGFMGIISLVLVFCLVLAGCGSAQAKDSGSEEAAESSAETAEEQDTPEVTQQEADQQAAEGEETMTANEQTTPEVVVQTQEIWVQNGDDRIYGVAYVPAAEDGKKVPLVIFSHELGNDHTSGERYAKRLAEAGYAAYVFDFRGGTVGGNRSDGTSSEMSILTEASDLESVLAAAKTWDFVDPDKIVLLGGSMGGLVTTVVGSTHQDEIAGMILMYPALSAKDDSDAEQYQSEDDVPEDVSLFGGWIHVGKNYITDLWTVDFDQLLSSYQGHMLLLHGDKDNTVPLSYSEAAREIIPDCEFYVIKNGGHEFFGQPFEDAMSYILPYLEGQLSGERVSETSESEEAEAMLQMTIGGIPVEVEWEDNESVEALRELCENGPLTIQMSMYGGFEQVGSIGQRLPRNDSQTTTESGDIVLYSGDQIVVFYGSNSWAYTRLGHVTDKSDEEMAQLLGNGDVTITVEMK
;
A
#
# COMPACT_ATOMS: atom_id res chain seq x y z
N MET A 1 33.50 28.58 -20.73
CA MET A 1 34.24 27.30 -20.98
C MET A 1 33.23 26.20 -20.68
N ARG A 2 32.61 25.68 -21.73
CA ARG A 2 31.57 24.62 -21.67
C ARG A 2 32.30 23.29 -21.61
N LYS A 3 32.06 22.46 -20.63
CA LYS A 3 32.40 21.03 -20.65
C LYS A 3 31.08 20.25 -20.72
N GLY A 4 30.86 19.63 -21.87
CA GLY A 4 29.75 18.72 -22.08
C GLY A 4 29.97 17.41 -21.31
N PHE A 5 28.92 16.89 -20.74
CA PHE A 5 28.82 15.54 -20.21
C PHE A 5 27.94 14.73 -21.14
N MET A 6 28.51 13.72 -21.73
CA MET A 6 27.83 12.76 -22.59
C MET A 6 27.29 11.67 -21.70
N GLY A 7 25.96 11.64 -21.50
CA GLY A 7 25.26 10.56 -20.82
C GLY A 7 24.90 9.46 -21.80
N ILE A 8 25.22 8.24 -21.42
CA ILE A 8 24.92 7.02 -22.17
C ILE A 8 23.50 6.59 -21.81
N ILE A 9 22.60 6.66 -22.80
CA ILE A 9 21.24 6.15 -22.69
C ILE A 9 21.30 4.62 -22.85
N SER A 10 20.91 3.90 -21.82
CA SER A 10 20.74 2.44 -21.85
C SER A 10 19.22 2.17 -21.99
N LEU A 11 18.83 1.84 -23.20
CA LEU A 11 17.47 1.44 -23.56
C LEU A 11 17.26 -0.01 -23.09
N VAL A 12 16.41 -0.24 -22.10
CA VAL A 12 15.95 -1.60 -21.72
C VAL A 12 14.51 -1.76 -22.15
N LEU A 13 14.34 -2.47 -23.26
CA LEU A 13 13.03 -2.95 -23.73
C LEU A 13 12.59 -4.13 -22.84
N VAL A 14 11.50 -3.98 -22.13
CA VAL A 14 10.81 -5.10 -21.47
C VAL A 14 9.69 -5.61 -22.37
N PHE A 15 9.90 -6.84 -22.90
CA PHE A 15 8.93 -7.58 -23.70
C PHE A 15 7.98 -8.34 -22.75
N CYS A 16 6.71 -7.97 -22.71
CA CYS A 16 5.65 -8.83 -22.18
C CYS A 16 5.14 -9.77 -23.26
N LEU A 17 5.40 -11.07 -23.09
CA LEU A 17 4.88 -12.15 -23.92
C LEU A 17 3.48 -12.53 -23.43
N VAL A 18 2.46 -12.18 -24.22
CA VAL A 18 1.13 -12.79 -24.10
C VAL A 18 1.02 -13.87 -25.16
N LEU A 19 0.84 -15.12 -24.70
CA LEU A 19 0.51 -16.27 -25.54
C LEU A 19 -1.00 -16.33 -25.76
N ALA A 20 -1.44 -16.15 -26.99
CA ALA A 20 -2.74 -16.64 -27.43
C ALA A 20 -2.67 -17.11 -28.89
N GLY A 21 -3.27 -18.24 -29.13
CA GLY A 21 -3.05 -19.14 -30.23
C GLY A 21 -3.82 -18.89 -31.52
N CYS A 22 -3.40 -19.70 -32.47
CA CYS A 22 -4.08 -20.31 -33.63
C CYS A 22 -4.88 -19.44 -34.59
N GLY A 23 -4.39 -19.43 -35.84
CA GLY A 23 -5.19 -19.12 -37.03
C GLY A 23 -4.39 -19.28 -38.30
N SER A 24 -4.71 -20.33 -39.05
CA SER A 24 -4.14 -20.78 -40.30
C SER A 24 -4.43 -19.86 -41.50
N ALA A 25 -3.49 -19.66 -42.39
CA ALA A 25 -3.77 -19.47 -43.83
C ALA A 25 -2.59 -19.86 -44.72
N GLN A 26 -2.95 -20.53 -45.82
CA GLN A 26 -2.20 -21.20 -46.87
C GLN A 26 -1.34 -20.30 -47.77
N ALA A 27 -0.27 -20.90 -48.31
CA ALA A 27 0.10 -20.80 -49.73
C ALA A 27 1.04 -21.94 -50.11
N LYS A 28 0.56 -22.78 -51.05
CA LYS A 28 1.08 -23.43 -52.26
C LYS A 28 2.60 -23.20 -52.57
N ASP A 29 3.37 -24.15 -53.06
CA ASP A 29 3.18 -25.15 -54.08
C ASP A 29 4.45 -26.02 -54.28
N SER A 30 4.24 -27.20 -54.86
CA SER A 30 5.11 -28.08 -55.67
C SER A 30 6.15 -29.01 -55.01
N GLY A 31 5.86 -30.28 -55.08
CA GLY A 31 6.40 -31.19 -56.00
C GLY A 31 6.96 -32.48 -55.44
N SER A 32 6.33 -33.61 -55.85
CA SER A 32 6.80 -34.95 -56.18
C SER A 32 7.12 -35.93 -55.00
N GLU A 33 6.23 -36.95 -54.86
CA GLU A 33 6.39 -38.38 -55.24
C GLU A 33 7.49 -39.14 -54.42
N GLU A 34 7.23 -40.24 -53.78
CA GLU A 34 6.69 -41.59 -54.07
C GLU A 34 6.55 -42.37 -52.75
N ALA A 35 5.42 -42.97 -52.53
CA ALA A 35 5.05 -44.36 -52.53
C ALA A 35 5.48 -45.25 -51.34
N ALA A 36 4.46 -45.88 -50.88
CA ALA A 36 4.23 -47.26 -50.52
C ALA A 36 4.23 -47.72 -49.05
N GLU A 37 3.02 -48.06 -48.72
CA GLU A 37 2.50 -49.34 -48.18
C GLU A 37 2.67 -49.65 -46.67
N SER A 38 1.51 -49.76 -46.08
CA SER A 38 0.84 -50.98 -45.55
C SER A 38 1.20 -51.37 -44.11
N SER A 39 0.29 -51.32 -43.19
CA SER A 39 -0.66 -52.39 -42.88
C SER A 39 -1.43 -52.03 -41.59
N ALA A 40 -2.68 -52.40 -41.64
CA ALA A 40 -3.67 -52.38 -40.58
C ALA A 40 -3.40 -53.41 -39.49
N GLU A 41 -3.89 -53.15 -38.26
CA GLU A 41 -4.70 -54.12 -37.50
C GLU A 41 -5.18 -53.47 -36.19
N THR A 42 -6.45 -53.34 -36.13
CA THR A 42 -7.52 -53.84 -35.23
C THR A 42 -7.55 -53.37 -33.79
N ALA A 43 -8.75 -52.89 -33.55
CA ALA A 43 -9.43 -52.50 -32.34
C ALA A 43 -9.41 -53.53 -31.21
N GLU A 44 -9.47 -53.04 -29.97
CA GLU A 44 -10.35 -53.64 -28.96
C GLU A 44 -10.85 -52.54 -28.00
N GLU A 45 -12.17 -52.46 -27.98
CA GLU A 45 -13.05 -51.80 -27.00
C GLU A 45 -12.95 -52.57 -25.67
N GLN A 46 -12.85 -51.86 -24.53
CA GLN A 46 -13.37 -52.34 -23.24
C GLN A 46 -13.76 -51.15 -22.35
N ASP A 47 -15.01 -50.83 -22.39
CA ASP A 47 -16.06 -50.97 -21.36
C ASP A 47 -15.80 -50.34 -19.99
N THR A 48 -16.55 -49.28 -19.75
CA THR A 48 -16.85 -48.67 -18.45
C THR A 48 -17.85 -49.52 -17.68
N PRO A 49 -17.82 -49.52 -16.35
CA PRO A 49 -19.06 -49.55 -15.59
C PRO A 49 -19.29 -48.32 -14.75
N GLU A 50 -20.43 -47.74 -15.03
CA GLU A 50 -21.26 -46.88 -14.17
C GLU A 50 -21.55 -47.63 -12.85
N VAL A 51 -21.27 -46.96 -11.71
CA VAL A 51 -21.79 -47.38 -10.39
C VAL A 51 -22.62 -46.29 -9.79
N THR A 52 -23.90 -46.61 -9.75
CA THR A 52 -25.00 -45.88 -9.11
C THR A 52 -24.80 -45.72 -7.62
N GLN A 53 -25.21 -44.50 -7.17
CA GLN A 53 -25.56 -44.23 -5.76
C GLN A 53 -26.66 -45.19 -5.30
N GLN A 54 -26.43 -45.87 -4.19
CA GLN A 54 -27.35 -46.07 -3.07
C GLN A 54 -26.80 -47.12 -2.08
N GLU A 55 -27.05 -46.85 -0.79
CA GLU A 55 -26.91 -47.77 0.37
C GLU A 55 -25.55 -47.83 1.08
N ALA A 56 -25.46 -47.05 2.15
CA ALA A 56 -25.11 -47.57 3.49
C ALA A 56 -25.36 -46.48 4.54
N ASP A 57 -26.61 -46.39 4.98
CA ASP A 57 -26.95 -45.96 6.33
C ASP A 57 -26.68 -47.15 7.29
N GLN A 58 -26.25 -46.77 8.51
CA GLN A 58 -26.26 -47.53 9.78
C GLN A 58 -24.97 -48.19 10.27
N GLN A 59 -24.61 -47.62 11.41
CA GLN A 59 -23.79 -48.05 12.57
C GLN A 59 -22.46 -47.32 12.70
N ALA A 60 -22.13 -46.60 13.75
CA ALA A 60 -22.51 -46.70 15.17
C ALA A 60 -22.27 -45.36 15.87
N ALA A 61 -23.13 -45.05 16.80
CA ALA A 61 -22.98 -44.07 17.85
C ALA A 61 -21.93 -44.55 18.85
N GLU A 62 -21.17 -43.58 19.39
CA GLU A 62 -20.72 -43.40 20.77
C GLU A 62 -19.30 -42.78 20.80
N GLY A 63 -19.17 -41.57 21.37
CA GLY A 63 -17.91 -40.89 21.65
C GLY A 63 -18.05 -39.37 21.54
N GLU A 64 -19.03 -38.78 22.24
CA GLU A 64 -19.04 -37.32 22.51
C GLU A 64 -17.89 -36.98 23.46
N GLU A 65 -16.92 -36.21 22.95
CA GLU A 65 -16.26 -35.21 23.79
C GLU A 65 -16.31 -33.88 23.02
N THR A 66 -17.22 -33.05 23.50
CA THR A 66 -17.43 -31.67 23.11
C THR A 66 -16.20 -30.83 23.47
N MET A 67 -15.37 -30.50 22.49
CA MET A 67 -14.55 -29.30 22.57
C MET A 67 -15.30 -28.19 21.81
N THR A 68 -16.01 -27.40 22.56
CA THR A 68 -16.55 -26.11 22.08
C THR A 68 -15.38 -25.16 21.89
N ALA A 69 -14.81 -25.14 20.69
CA ALA A 69 -14.07 -23.98 20.23
C ALA A 69 -15.10 -22.86 20.03
N ASN A 70 -15.01 -21.85 20.85
CA ASN A 70 -15.78 -20.62 20.70
C ASN A 70 -15.10 -19.83 19.56
N GLU A 71 -15.40 -20.17 18.31
CA GLU A 71 -15.15 -19.26 17.18
C GLU A 71 -16.09 -18.08 17.36
N GLN A 72 -15.55 -16.98 17.90
CA GLN A 72 -16.16 -15.68 17.73
C GLN A 72 -16.09 -15.33 16.22
N THR A 73 -17.08 -15.76 15.47
CA THR A 73 -17.34 -15.21 14.14
C THR A 73 -17.70 -13.75 14.34
N THR A 74 -16.77 -12.85 14.06
CA THR A 74 -17.10 -11.46 13.78
C THR A 74 -18.21 -11.46 12.72
N PRO A 75 -19.33 -10.76 12.94
CA PRO A 75 -20.40 -10.72 11.95
C PRO A 75 -19.83 -10.18 10.64
N GLU A 76 -19.97 -10.94 9.55
CA GLU A 76 -19.58 -10.53 8.21
C GLU A 76 -20.33 -9.23 7.87
N VAL A 77 -19.60 -8.17 7.60
CA VAL A 77 -20.19 -6.87 7.23
C VAL A 77 -20.85 -7.03 5.86
N VAL A 78 -22.17 -6.84 5.80
CA VAL A 78 -22.89 -6.87 4.52
C VAL A 78 -22.60 -5.59 3.76
N VAL A 79 -21.95 -5.72 2.61
CA VAL A 79 -21.66 -4.59 1.70
C VAL A 79 -22.71 -4.56 0.59
N GLN A 80 -23.33 -3.39 0.38
CA GLN A 80 -24.25 -3.14 -0.72
C GLN A 80 -23.55 -2.29 -1.78
N THR A 81 -23.77 -2.60 -3.05
CA THR A 81 -23.26 -1.80 -4.17
C THR A 81 -24.41 -1.11 -4.89
N GLN A 82 -24.17 0.14 -5.31
CA GLN A 82 -25.13 0.89 -6.12
C GLN A 82 -24.40 1.72 -7.18
N GLU A 83 -24.92 1.70 -8.41
CA GLU A 83 -24.45 2.60 -9.45
C GLU A 83 -25.00 4.01 -9.20
N ILE A 84 -24.12 5.01 -9.24
CA ILE A 84 -24.49 6.41 -9.07
C ILE A 84 -23.90 7.21 -10.23
N TRP A 85 -24.74 7.99 -10.88
CA TRP A 85 -24.34 8.95 -11.90
C TRP A 85 -24.29 10.36 -11.32
N VAL A 86 -23.18 11.05 -11.52
CA VAL A 86 -23.01 12.43 -11.10
C VAL A 86 -23.01 13.34 -12.35
N GLN A 87 -23.65 14.50 -12.26
CA GLN A 87 -23.70 15.47 -13.35
C GLN A 87 -22.53 16.46 -13.21
N ASN A 88 -21.77 16.69 -14.30
CA ASN A 88 -20.78 17.74 -14.42
C ASN A 88 -21.06 18.57 -15.70
N GLY A 89 -21.68 19.72 -15.55
CA GLY A 89 -22.19 20.49 -16.70
C GLY A 89 -23.25 19.70 -17.49
N ASP A 90 -23.01 19.50 -18.79
CA ASP A 90 -23.88 18.71 -19.67
C ASP A 90 -23.52 17.21 -19.66
N ASP A 91 -22.38 16.84 -19.10
CA ASP A 91 -21.85 15.49 -19.10
C ASP A 91 -22.15 14.73 -17.80
N ARG A 92 -22.08 13.40 -17.87
CA ARG A 92 -22.32 12.51 -16.73
C ARG A 92 -21.09 11.68 -16.39
N ILE A 93 -20.87 11.56 -15.11
CA ILE A 93 -19.81 10.75 -14.50
C ILE A 93 -20.45 9.49 -13.94
N TYR A 94 -19.99 8.33 -14.37
CA TYR A 94 -20.39 7.03 -13.86
C TYR A 94 -19.56 6.62 -12.67
N GLY A 95 -20.16 5.99 -11.67
CA GLY A 95 -19.43 5.36 -10.59
C GLY A 95 -20.26 4.37 -9.81
N VAL A 96 -19.59 3.67 -8.90
CA VAL A 96 -20.17 2.64 -8.03
C VAL A 96 -19.84 2.97 -6.57
N ALA A 97 -20.87 3.07 -5.75
CA ALA A 97 -20.71 3.16 -4.30
C ALA A 97 -20.77 1.77 -3.67
N TYR A 98 -19.82 1.50 -2.77
CA TYR A 98 -19.76 0.35 -1.89
C TYR A 98 -20.14 0.84 -0.49
N VAL A 99 -21.29 0.41 0.00
CA VAL A 99 -21.88 0.94 1.24
C VAL A 99 -21.99 -0.18 2.27
N PRO A 100 -21.30 -0.05 3.43
CA PRO A 100 -21.47 -1.01 4.51
C PRO A 100 -22.88 -0.96 5.08
N ALA A 101 -23.40 -2.09 5.56
CA ALA A 101 -24.65 -2.09 6.29
C ALA A 101 -24.47 -1.30 7.59
N ALA A 102 -25.17 -0.20 7.70
CA ALA A 102 -25.23 0.62 8.91
C ALA A 102 -26.56 0.41 9.64
N GLU A 103 -26.63 0.82 10.91
CA GLU A 103 -27.88 0.93 11.62
C GLU A 103 -28.84 1.88 10.88
N ASP A 104 -30.15 1.60 10.93
CA ASP A 104 -31.16 2.37 10.19
C ASP A 104 -31.00 3.89 10.38
N GLY A 105 -30.74 4.58 9.26
CA GLY A 105 -30.60 6.04 9.20
C GLY A 105 -29.26 6.60 9.69
N LYS A 106 -28.27 5.77 10.03
CA LYS A 106 -26.92 6.22 10.39
C LYS A 106 -26.09 6.45 9.11
N LYS A 107 -25.56 7.66 9.00
CA LYS A 107 -24.62 8.02 7.95
C LYS A 107 -23.24 7.49 8.27
N VAL A 108 -22.46 7.13 7.23
CA VAL A 108 -21.11 6.59 7.35
C VAL A 108 -20.10 7.52 6.68
N PRO A 109 -18.83 7.52 7.10
CA PRO A 109 -17.76 8.19 6.39
C PRO A 109 -17.62 7.67 4.96
N LEU A 110 -17.13 8.50 4.05
CA LEU A 110 -16.93 8.17 2.64
C LEU A 110 -15.47 8.36 2.23
N VAL A 111 -14.93 7.40 1.48
CA VAL A 111 -13.68 7.54 0.73
C VAL A 111 -14.02 7.63 -0.77
N ILE A 112 -13.58 8.69 -1.44
CA ILE A 112 -13.72 8.85 -2.89
C ILE A 112 -12.38 8.48 -3.53
N PHE A 113 -12.39 7.48 -4.44
CA PHE A 113 -11.19 6.97 -5.09
C PHE A 113 -11.09 7.54 -6.52
N SER A 114 -9.96 8.18 -6.80
CA SER A 114 -9.56 8.71 -8.11
C SER A 114 -8.57 7.75 -8.76
N HIS A 115 -8.95 7.17 -9.91
CA HIS A 115 -8.17 6.14 -10.60
C HIS A 115 -6.97 6.71 -11.37
N GLU A 116 -6.06 5.82 -11.75
CA GLU A 116 -4.86 6.07 -12.52
C GLU A 116 -5.19 6.39 -13.99
N LEU A 117 -4.26 7.04 -14.71
CA LEU A 117 -4.39 7.33 -16.13
C LEU A 117 -4.74 6.07 -16.93
N GLY A 118 -5.78 6.16 -17.74
CA GLY A 118 -6.21 5.08 -18.62
C GLY A 118 -6.96 3.93 -17.95
N ASN A 119 -7.07 3.93 -16.63
CA ASN A 119 -7.87 2.99 -15.84
C ASN A 119 -9.34 3.44 -15.76
N ASP A 120 -10.15 2.74 -15.00
CA ASP A 120 -11.55 3.03 -14.73
C ASP A 120 -11.88 2.70 -13.26
N HIS A 121 -13.15 2.86 -12.86
CA HIS A 121 -13.62 2.57 -11.50
C HIS A 121 -13.22 1.18 -10.99
N THR A 122 -12.96 0.20 -11.87
CA THR A 122 -12.63 -1.18 -11.46
C THR A 122 -11.24 -1.29 -10.83
N SER A 123 -10.32 -0.36 -11.11
CA SER A 123 -9.00 -0.33 -10.45
C SER A 123 -9.11 -0.07 -8.95
N GLY A 124 -10.10 0.73 -8.55
CA GLY A 124 -10.42 1.05 -7.16
C GLY A 124 -11.27 0.01 -6.41
N GLU A 125 -11.87 -0.97 -7.11
CA GLU A 125 -12.81 -1.91 -6.47
C GLU A 125 -12.23 -2.69 -5.29
N ARG A 126 -10.95 -3.09 -5.35
CA ARG A 126 -10.30 -3.81 -4.25
C ARG A 126 -10.21 -2.97 -2.98
N TYR A 127 -9.90 -1.67 -3.14
CA TYR A 127 -9.90 -0.71 -2.05
C TYR A 127 -11.31 -0.48 -1.53
N ALA A 128 -12.27 -0.24 -2.43
CA ALA A 128 -13.67 0.01 -2.07
C ALA A 128 -14.29 -1.14 -1.27
N LYS A 129 -14.04 -2.39 -1.66
CA LYS A 129 -14.49 -3.58 -0.94
C LYS A 129 -13.89 -3.65 0.46
N ARG A 130 -12.58 -3.47 0.56
CA ARG A 130 -11.85 -3.54 1.84
C ARG A 130 -12.25 -2.41 2.80
N LEU A 131 -12.47 -1.20 2.26
CA LEU A 131 -12.96 -0.06 3.03
C LEU A 131 -14.40 -0.29 3.53
N ALA A 132 -15.27 -0.83 2.67
CA ALA A 132 -16.65 -1.12 3.07
C ALA A 132 -16.74 -2.24 4.13
N GLU A 133 -15.88 -3.26 4.07
CA GLU A 133 -15.73 -4.27 5.11
C GLU A 133 -15.27 -3.67 6.45
N ALA A 134 -14.48 -2.59 6.41
CA ALA A 134 -14.04 -1.85 7.58
C ALA A 134 -15.04 -0.79 8.08
N GLY A 135 -16.20 -0.64 7.44
CA GLY A 135 -17.27 0.25 7.89
C GLY A 135 -17.28 1.64 7.24
N TYR A 136 -16.46 1.88 6.22
CA TYR A 136 -16.42 3.11 5.43
C TYR A 136 -17.17 2.92 4.12
N ALA A 137 -18.02 3.86 3.71
CA ALA A 137 -18.48 3.86 2.33
C ALA A 137 -17.32 4.21 1.39
N ALA A 138 -17.29 3.65 0.20
CA ALA A 138 -16.33 4.00 -0.82
C ALA A 138 -17.02 4.24 -2.16
N TYR A 139 -16.60 5.26 -2.89
CA TYR A 139 -17.08 5.56 -4.23
C TYR A 139 -15.93 5.54 -5.21
N VAL A 140 -16.04 4.69 -6.21
CA VAL A 140 -15.12 4.57 -7.35
C VAL A 140 -15.84 5.02 -8.60
N PHE A 141 -15.20 5.80 -9.47
CA PHE A 141 -15.87 6.38 -10.62
C PHE A 141 -14.92 6.46 -11.82
N ASP A 142 -15.48 6.63 -13.03
CA ASP A 142 -14.72 6.84 -14.27
C ASP A 142 -14.59 8.35 -14.51
N PHE A 143 -13.38 8.87 -14.63
CA PHE A 143 -13.17 10.22 -15.14
C PHE A 143 -13.68 10.34 -16.58
N ARG A 144 -14.22 11.51 -16.95
CA ARG A 144 -14.66 11.77 -18.31
C ARG A 144 -13.49 11.67 -19.31
N GLY A 145 -13.58 10.72 -20.23
CA GLY A 145 -12.51 10.47 -21.21
C GLY A 145 -11.23 9.84 -20.62
N GLY A 146 -11.17 9.57 -19.31
CA GLY A 146 -9.97 9.14 -18.59
C GLY A 146 -9.54 7.69 -18.80
N THR A 147 -10.32 6.88 -19.55
CA THR A 147 -10.05 5.43 -19.66
C THR A 147 -9.59 5.01 -21.06
N VAL A 148 -8.82 3.92 -21.11
CA VAL A 148 -8.45 3.25 -22.37
C VAL A 148 -9.37 2.06 -22.59
N GLY A 149 -10.23 2.13 -23.61
CA GLY A 149 -10.98 0.97 -24.09
C GLY A 149 -12.41 0.80 -23.59
N GLY A 150 -13.00 1.77 -22.92
CA GLY A 150 -14.42 1.71 -22.60
C GLY A 150 -14.83 2.47 -21.35
N ASN A 151 -14.94 3.77 -21.48
CA ASN A 151 -15.45 4.65 -20.45
C ASN A 151 -16.98 4.54 -20.35
N ARG A 152 -17.55 4.45 -19.15
CA ARG A 152 -18.99 4.60 -18.93
C ARG A 152 -19.40 6.05 -18.71
N SER A 153 -18.48 6.91 -18.27
CA SER A 153 -18.67 8.37 -18.24
C SER A 153 -18.68 8.96 -19.65
N ASP A 154 -19.30 10.11 -19.81
CA ASP A 154 -19.28 10.85 -21.06
C ASP A 154 -17.85 11.38 -21.37
N GLY A 155 -17.61 11.99 -22.53
CA GLY A 155 -16.33 12.55 -22.92
C GLY A 155 -15.39 11.57 -23.64
N THR A 156 -14.29 12.11 -24.15
CA THR A 156 -13.27 11.40 -24.92
C THR A 156 -11.86 11.69 -24.37
N SER A 157 -10.90 10.80 -24.60
CA SER A 157 -9.52 11.00 -24.16
C SER A 157 -8.85 12.25 -24.75
N SER A 158 -9.34 12.73 -25.91
CA SER A 158 -8.88 13.99 -26.52
C SER A 158 -9.36 15.25 -25.76
N GLU A 159 -10.35 15.13 -24.89
CA GLU A 159 -10.87 16.21 -24.04
C GLU A 159 -10.34 16.14 -22.61
N MET A 160 -9.76 15.01 -22.23
CA MET A 160 -9.26 14.73 -20.87
C MET A 160 -8.00 15.53 -20.58
N SER A 161 -7.92 16.07 -19.38
CA SER A 161 -6.74 16.71 -18.78
C SER A 161 -6.82 16.71 -17.26
N ILE A 162 -5.73 17.07 -16.58
CA ILE A 162 -5.71 17.24 -15.12
C ILE A 162 -6.82 18.19 -14.64
N LEU A 163 -7.16 19.23 -15.39
CA LEU A 163 -8.20 20.19 -15.00
C LEU A 163 -9.61 19.65 -15.23
N THR A 164 -9.85 18.89 -16.31
CA THR A 164 -11.15 18.25 -16.53
C THR A 164 -11.43 17.16 -15.51
N GLU A 165 -10.41 16.36 -15.14
CA GLU A 165 -10.52 15.34 -14.10
C GLU A 165 -10.68 15.96 -12.71
N ALA A 166 -10.01 17.09 -12.43
CA ALA A 166 -10.23 17.85 -11.19
C ALA A 166 -11.69 18.36 -11.09
N SER A 167 -12.25 18.89 -12.21
CA SER A 167 -13.66 19.30 -12.27
C SER A 167 -14.62 18.13 -12.04
N ASP A 168 -14.25 16.92 -12.49
CA ASP A 168 -15.03 15.71 -12.24
C ASP A 168 -15.04 15.36 -10.75
N LEU A 169 -13.86 15.35 -10.12
CA LEU A 169 -13.75 15.06 -8.69
C LEU A 169 -14.46 16.12 -7.82
N GLU A 170 -14.40 17.41 -8.20
CA GLU A 170 -15.16 18.47 -7.54
C GLU A 170 -16.67 18.23 -7.62
N SER A 171 -17.17 17.82 -8.78
CA SER A 171 -18.58 17.49 -8.99
C SER A 171 -19.01 16.26 -8.18
N VAL A 172 -18.15 15.24 -8.13
CA VAL A 172 -18.36 14.04 -7.30
C VAL A 172 -18.37 14.39 -5.82
N LEU A 173 -17.43 15.20 -5.33
CA LEU A 173 -17.36 15.65 -3.94
C LEU A 173 -18.62 16.42 -3.54
N ALA A 174 -19.07 17.33 -4.41
CA ALA A 174 -20.29 18.11 -4.16
C ALA A 174 -21.54 17.24 -4.14
N ALA A 175 -21.66 16.27 -5.05
CA ALA A 175 -22.77 15.32 -5.08
C ALA A 175 -22.76 14.39 -3.87
N ALA A 176 -21.60 13.87 -3.48
CA ALA A 176 -21.44 12.92 -2.39
C ALA A 176 -21.94 13.47 -1.04
N LYS A 177 -21.78 14.76 -0.80
CA LYS A 177 -22.31 15.44 0.41
C LYS A 177 -23.84 15.39 0.52
N THR A 178 -24.53 15.12 -0.58
CA THR A 178 -26.00 15.04 -0.64
C THR A 178 -26.54 13.63 -0.50
N TRP A 179 -25.69 12.60 -0.55
CA TRP A 179 -26.14 11.21 -0.48
C TRP A 179 -26.62 10.84 0.91
N ASP A 180 -27.74 10.12 0.98
CA ASP A 180 -28.42 9.82 2.24
C ASP A 180 -27.58 8.97 3.20
N PHE A 181 -26.67 8.16 2.68
CA PHE A 181 -25.79 7.29 3.46
C PHE A 181 -24.47 7.96 3.89
N VAL A 182 -24.12 9.13 3.34
CA VAL A 182 -22.81 9.79 3.57
C VAL A 182 -22.89 10.80 4.71
N ASP A 183 -21.94 10.73 5.63
CA ASP A 183 -21.65 11.82 6.56
C ASP A 183 -20.83 12.92 5.82
N PRO A 184 -21.43 14.09 5.53
CA PRO A 184 -20.80 15.10 4.69
C PRO A 184 -19.55 15.74 5.31
N ASP A 185 -19.37 15.62 6.63
CA ASP A 185 -18.21 16.15 7.36
C ASP A 185 -17.07 15.12 7.43
N LYS A 186 -17.29 13.92 6.89
CA LYS A 186 -16.38 12.78 6.97
C LYS A 186 -16.08 12.17 5.58
N ILE A 187 -15.60 13.02 4.67
CA ILE A 187 -15.21 12.61 3.32
C ILE A 187 -13.68 12.70 3.19
N VAL A 188 -13.05 11.60 2.78
CA VAL A 188 -11.62 11.52 2.50
C VAL A 188 -11.42 11.30 1.01
N LEU A 189 -10.48 12.02 0.39
CA LEU A 189 -10.09 11.81 -1.00
C LEU A 189 -8.88 10.86 -1.03
N LEU A 190 -8.94 9.86 -1.91
CA LEU A 190 -7.87 8.90 -2.14
C LEU A 190 -7.58 8.83 -3.64
N GLY A 191 -6.32 8.96 -4.05
CA GLY A 191 -5.95 8.88 -5.45
C GLY A 191 -4.65 8.14 -5.71
N GLY A 192 -4.64 7.34 -6.79
CA GLY A 192 -3.45 6.64 -7.28
C GLY A 192 -2.88 7.30 -8.54
N SER A 193 -1.56 7.38 -8.68
CA SER A 193 -0.87 7.87 -9.88
C SER A 193 -1.42 9.24 -10.38
N MET A 194 -1.96 9.31 -11.59
CA MET A 194 -2.62 10.52 -12.12
C MET A 194 -3.80 10.95 -11.23
N GLY A 195 -4.63 10.01 -10.76
CA GLY A 195 -5.68 10.29 -9.79
C GLY A 195 -5.15 10.88 -8.47
N GLY A 196 -3.90 10.59 -8.11
CA GLY A 196 -3.18 11.25 -7.00
C GLY A 196 -2.91 12.73 -7.27
N LEU A 197 -2.55 13.11 -8.51
CA LEU A 197 -2.42 14.52 -8.90
C LEU A 197 -3.76 15.24 -8.88
N VAL A 198 -4.82 14.62 -9.42
CA VAL A 198 -6.19 15.15 -9.37
C VAL A 198 -6.64 15.35 -7.92
N THR A 199 -6.37 14.35 -7.07
CA THR A 199 -6.65 14.43 -5.63
C THR A 199 -5.88 15.57 -4.96
N THR A 200 -4.63 15.79 -5.35
CA THR A 200 -3.82 16.93 -4.86
C THR A 200 -4.46 18.27 -5.25
N VAL A 201 -4.90 18.44 -6.50
CA VAL A 201 -5.54 19.67 -6.96
C VAL A 201 -6.81 19.96 -6.15
N VAL A 202 -7.73 18.99 -6.11
CA VAL A 202 -9.03 19.20 -5.44
C VAL A 202 -8.88 19.22 -3.93
N GLY A 203 -8.10 18.32 -3.35
CA GLY A 203 -7.89 18.25 -1.91
C GLY A 203 -7.26 19.51 -1.33
N SER A 204 -6.29 20.12 -2.05
CA SER A 204 -5.66 21.37 -1.60
C SER A 204 -6.56 22.61 -1.77
N THR A 205 -7.41 22.64 -2.81
CA THR A 205 -8.32 23.76 -3.06
C THR A 205 -9.62 23.67 -2.27
N HIS A 206 -10.03 22.48 -1.85
CA HIS A 206 -11.24 22.19 -1.06
C HIS A 206 -10.92 21.60 0.32
N GLN A 207 -9.77 21.94 0.89
CA GLN A 207 -9.29 21.36 2.15
C GLN A 207 -10.26 21.52 3.33
N ASP A 208 -11.07 22.60 3.34
CA ASP A 208 -12.09 22.84 4.37
C ASP A 208 -13.34 21.96 4.20
N GLU A 209 -13.43 21.22 3.09
CA GLU A 209 -14.58 20.41 2.70
C GLU A 209 -14.34 18.90 2.83
N ILE A 210 -13.12 18.49 3.14
CA ILE A 210 -12.70 17.11 3.29
C ILE A 210 -12.09 16.85 4.67
N ALA A 211 -12.17 15.62 5.13
CA ALA A 211 -11.59 15.21 6.39
C ALA A 211 -10.11 14.79 6.28
N GLY A 212 -9.64 14.46 5.08
CA GLY A 212 -8.27 14.06 4.84
C GLY A 212 -7.98 13.72 3.37
N MET A 213 -6.71 13.50 3.07
CA MET A 213 -6.22 13.16 1.73
C MET A 213 -5.22 12.01 1.79
N ILE A 214 -5.39 11.03 0.91
CA ILE A 214 -4.50 9.87 0.75
C ILE A 214 -3.97 9.85 -0.68
N LEU A 215 -2.66 9.85 -0.85
CA LEU A 215 -1.99 9.76 -2.14
C LEU A 215 -1.22 8.45 -2.23
N MET A 216 -1.46 7.67 -3.25
CA MET A 216 -0.72 6.44 -3.54
C MET A 216 0.09 6.62 -4.82
N TYR A 217 1.40 6.45 -4.73
CA TYR A 217 2.32 6.57 -5.89
C TYR A 217 1.93 7.71 -6.84
N PRO A 218 1.67 8.96 -6.33
CA PRO A 218 1.15 10.04 -7.16
C PRO A 218 2.11 10.36 -8.30
N ALA A 219 1.57 10.65 -9.51
CA ALA A 219 2.35 10.87 -10.73
C ALA A 219 3.09 12.22 -10.73
N LEU A 220 3.81 12.54 -9.65
CA LEU A 220 4.52 13.82 -9.48
C LEU A 220 5.64 14.03 -10.50
N SER A 221 6.08 12.98 -11.20
CA SER A 221 7.02 13.08 -12.33
C SER A 221 6.37 13.49 -13.64
N ALA A 222 5.03 13.62 -13.73
CA ALA A 222 4.32 13.76 -14.99
C ALA A 222 4.78 14.97 -15.86
N LYS A 223 5.28 16.04 -15.24
CA LYS A 223 5.85 17.19 -15.97
C LYS A 223 7.23 16.91 -16.52
N ASP A 224 7.98 16.03 -15.89
CA ASP A 224 9.36 15.67 -16.22
C ASP A 224 9.43 14.40 -17.09
N ASP A 225 8.27 13.79 -17.39
CA ASP A 225 8.19 12.62 -18.25
C ASP A 225 8.54 13.00 -19.69
N SER A 226 9.23 12.11 -20.40
CA SER A 226 9.75 12.35 -21.75
C SER A 226 8.66 12.75 -22.77
N ASP A 227 7.42 12.31 -22.53
CA ASP A 227 6.27 12.62 -23.38
C ASP A 227 5.80 14.08 -23.18
N ALA A 228 6.00 14.68 -22.01
CA ALA A 228 5.70 16.09 -21.73
C ALA A 228 6.91 17.00 -21.95
N GLU A 229 8.11 16.57 -21.55
CA GLU A 229 9.37 17.34 -21.64
C GLU A 229 9.79 17.68 -23.07
N GLN A 230 9.36 16.88 -24.08
CA GLN A 230 9.71 17.11 -25.48
C GLN A 230 9.15 18.42 -26.06
N TYR A 231 8.12 18.99 -25.44
CA TYR A 231 7.49 20.23 -25.89
C TYR A 231 7.99 21.44 -25.11
N GLN A 232 8.31 22.54 -25.83
CA GLN A 232 8.87 23.75 -25.20
C GLN A 232 7.84 24.89 -25.09
N SER A 233 6.75 24.81 -25.85
CA SER A 233 5.68 25.79 -25.86
C SER A 233 4.37 25.14 -26.29
N GLU A 234 3.26 25.82 -26.03
CA GLU A 234 1.93 25.38 -26.50
C GLU A 234 1.84 25.18 -28.00
N ASP A 235 2.54 25.98 -28.76
CA ASP A 235 2.56 25.89 -30.24
C ASP A 235 3.26 24.61 -30.75
N ASP A 236 4.12 23.99 -29.93
CA ASP A 236 4.84 22.75 -30.26
C ASP A 236 4.01 21.50 -29.99
N VAL A 237 2.97 21.60 -29.15
CA VAL A 237 2.13 20.45 -28.77
C VAL A 237 1.12 20.14 -29.87
N PRO A 238 1.12 18.92 -30.45
CA PRO A 238 0.12 18.53 -31.46
C PRO A 238 -1.27 18.39 -30.84
N GLU A 239 -2.32 18.47 -31.68
CA GLU A 239 -3.71 18.26 -31.22
C GLU A 239 -3.98 16.84 -30.74
N ASP A 240 -3.23 15.85 -31.23
CA ASP A 240 -3.25 14.45 -30.81
C ASP A 240 -1.88 14.09 -30.25
N VAL A 241 -1.79 13.85 -28.94
CA VAL A 241 -0.58 13.50 -28.24
C VAL A 241 -0.61 12.01 -27.91
N SER A 242 0.42 11.30 -28.35
CA SER A 242 0.61 9.89 -28.06
C SER A 242 1.48 9.71 -26.83
N LEU A 243 0.99 9.08 -25.78
CA LEU A 243 1.70 8.82 -24.53
C LEU A 243 2.08 7.35 -24.43
N PHE A 244 3.16 7.07 -23.68
CA PHE A 244 3.64 5.72 -23.38
C PHE A 244 3.77 4.81 -24.60
N GLY A 245 4.37 5.36 -25.67
CA GLY A 245 4.61 4.61 -26.91
C GLY A 245 3.35 4.27 -27.69
N GLY A 246 2.27 5.04 -27.56
CA GLY A 246 0.99 4.84 -28.28
C GLY A 246 -0.04 4.04 -27.49
N TRP A 247 0.19 3.85 -26.21
CA TRP A 247 -0.77 3.16 -25.35
C TRP A 247 -2.06 3.97 -25.16
N ILE A 248 -1.94 5.31 -24.99
CA ILE A 248 -3.09 6.22 -24.93
C ILE A 248 -2.84 7.43 -25.83
N HIS A 249 -3.89 7.91 -26.46
CA HIS A 249 -3.94 9.16 -27.22
C HIS A 249 -4.80 10.18 -26.48
N VAL A 250 -4.23 11.36 -26.24
CA VAL A 250 -4.88 12.45 -25.51
C VAL A 250 -4.85 13.73 -26.34
N GLY A 251 -5.65 14.72 -25.99
CA GLY A 251 -5.61 16.03 -26.64
C GLY A 251 -4.42 16.87 -26.17
N LYS A 252 -4.16 17.94 -26.90
CA LYS A 252 -3.17 18.96 -26.56
C LYS A 252 -3.32 19.48 -25.14
N ASN A 253 -4.57 19.65 -24.67
CA ASN A 253 -4.91 20.13 -23.35
C ASN A 253 -4.34 19.27 -22.22
N TYR A 254 -4.12 17.97 -22.43
CA TYR A 254 -3.46 17.12 -21.44
C TYR A 254 -2.10 17.68 -21.01
N ILE A 255 -1.28 18.08 -21.98
CA ILE A 255 0.05 18.66 -21.73
C ILE A 255 -0.05 20.12 -21.26
N THR A 256 -0.86 20.93 -21.95
CA THR A 256 -0.91 22.38 -21.66
C THR A 256 -1.52 22.69 -20.29
N ASP A 257 -2.56 21.96 -19.88
CA ASP A 257 -3.17 22.12 -18.57
C ASP A 257 -2.23 21.65 -17.44
N LEU A 258 -1.50 20.54 -17.67
CA LEU A 258 -0.50 20.04 -16.72
C LEU A 258 0.56 21.10 -16.38
N TRP A 259 0.98 21.91 -17.38
CA TRP A 259 1.95 22.99 -17.17
C TRP A 259 1.42 24.13 -16.30
N THR A 260 0.10 24.32 -16.23
CA THR A 260 -0.51 25.41 -15.44
C THR A 260 -0.58 25.11 -13.95
N VAL A 261 -0.48 23.83 -13.54
CA VAL A 261 -0.62 23.40 -12.14
C VAL A 261 0.73 23.42 -11.45
N ASP A 262 0.85 24.07 -10.34
CA ASP A 262 2.02 24.03 -9.44
C ASP A 262 1.75 23.08 -8.29
N PHE A 263 2.18 21.81 -8.46
CA PHE A 263 1.95 20.75 -7.47
C PHE A 263 2.69 21.02 -6.17
N ASP A 264 3.90 21.57 -6.21
CA ASP A 264 4.66 21.89 -5.02
C ASP A 264 3.95 22.97 -4.19
N GLN A 265 3.38 23.99 -4.86
CA GLN A 265 2.58 25.00 -4.20
C GLN A 265 1.31 24.40 -3.59
N LEU A 266 0.61 23.51 -4.30
CA LEU A 266 -0.60 22.86 -3.79
C LEU A 266 -0.31 21.99 -2.56
N LEU A 267 0.70 21.12 -2.65
CA LEU A 267 1.12 20.24 -1.56
C LEU A 267 1.55 21.04 -0.32
N SER A 268 2.37 22.08 -0.50
CA SER A 268 2.84 22.91 0.61
C SER A 268 1.75 23.80 1.23
N SER A 269 0.66 24.08 0.50
CA SER A 269 -0.48 24.86 1.00
C SER A 269 -1.54 24.05 1.72
N TYR A 270 -1.53 22.72 1.57
CA TYR A 270 -2.48 21.84 2.24
C TYR A 270 -2.20 21.81 3.75
N GLN A 271 -3.19 22.17 4.56
CA GLN A 271 -3.07 22.26 6.03
C GLN A 271 -3.73 21.09 6.77
N GLY A 272 -4.35 20.16 6.00
CA GLY A 272 -4.90 18.93 6.56
C GLY A 272 -3.81 17.87 6.73
N HIS A 273 -4.12 16.84 7.48
CA HIS A 273 -3.26 15.66 7.58
C HIS A 273 -3.32 14.83 6.30
N MET A 274 -2.18 14.39 5.80
CA MET A 274 -2.04 13.63 4.54
C MET A 274 -1.36 12.28 4.78
N LEU A 275 -1.87 11.24 4.14
CA LEU A 275 -1.16 9.96 4.01
C LEU A 275 -0.58 9.84 2.60
N LEU A 276 0.72 9.62 2.50
CA LEU A 276 1.44 9.41 1.24
C LEU A 276 2.08 8.02 1.23
N LEU A 277 1.73 7.20 0.24
CA LEU A 277 2.24 5.84 0.07
C LEU A 277 2.95 5.71 -1.28
N HIS A 278 4.12 5.07 -1.31
CA HIS A 278 4.85 4.82 -2.56
C HIS A 278 5.59 3.48 -2.53
N GLY A 279 5.62 2.77 -3.66
CA GLY A 279 6.30 1.48 -3.76
C GLY A 279 7.81 1.61 -4.00
N ASP A 280 8.63 0.80 -3.32
CA ASP A 280 10.09 0.81 -3.52
C ASP A 280 10.55 0.18 -4.85
N LYS A 281 9.61 -0.44 -5.60
CA LYS A 281 9.83 -1.04 -6.93
C LYS A 281 8.99 -0.36 -8.01
N ASP A 282 8.53 0.85 -7.75
CA ASP A 282 7.85 1.64 -8.77
C ASP A 282 8.83 2.02 -9.89
N ASN A 283 8.57 1.52 -11.10
CA ASN A 283 9.36 1.79 -12.29
C ASN A 283 8.71 2.81 -13.22
N THR A 284 7.53 3.32 -12.85
CA THR A 284 6.77 4.31 -13.60
C THR A 284 7.01 5.69 -13.03
N VAL A 285 6.76 5.87 -11.73
CA VAL A 285 7.06 7.12 -11.01
C VAL A 285 8.20 6.84 -10.02
N PRO A 286 9.36 7.50 -10.15
CA PRO A 286 10.46 7.31 -9.21
C PRO A 286 10.07 7.70 -7.78
N LEU A 287 10.38 6.84 -6.80
CA LEU A 287 10.11 7.07 -5.37
C LEU A 287 10.60 8.44 -4.87
N SER A 288 11.71 8.93 -5.44
CA SER A 288 12.31 10.22 -5.06
C SER A 288 11.37 11.43 -5.22
N TYR A 289 10.33 11.34 -6.05
CA TYR A 289 9.33 12.40 -6.17
C TYR A 289 8.43 12.47 -4.93
N SER A 290 8.01 11.32 -4.40
CA SER A 290 7.26 11.27 -3.14
C SER A 290 8.14 11.62 -1.92
N GLU A 291 9.41 11.22 -1.93
CA GLU A 291 10.37 11.65 -0.90
C GLU A 291 10.53 13.17 -0.88
N ALA A 292 10.64 13.81 -2.06
CA ALA A 292 10.72 15.26 -2.17
C ALA A 292 9.38 15.94 -1.75
N ALA A 293 8.25 15.38 -2.15
CA ALA A 293 6.93 15.90 -1.79
C ALA A 293 6.71 15.88 -0.27
N ARG A 294 7.09 14.80 0.40
CA ARG A 294 6.99 14.67 1.86
C ARG A 294 7.70 15.81 2.61
N GLU A 295 8.82 16.31 2.10
CA GLU A 295 9.59 17.39 2.76
C GLU A 295 8.90 18.76 2.70
N ILE A 296 7.93 18.95 1.77
CA ILE A 296 7.20 20.20 1.60
C ILE A 296 5.79 20.17 2.12
N ILE A 297 5.21 19.01 2.38
CA ILE A 297 3.86 18.85 2.95
C ILE A 297 3.94 19.11 4.46
N PRO A 298 3.16 20.08 5.02
CA PRO A 298 3.27 20.47 6.42
C PRO A 298 2.99 19.36 7.43
N ASP A 299 2.00 18.50 7.14
CA ASP A 299 1.56 17.40 8.00
C ASP A 299 1.32 16.15 7.15
N CYS A 300 2.31 15.24 7.11
CA CYS A 300 2.34 14.09 6.21
C CYS A 300 2.90 12.84 6.88
N GLU A 301 2.08 11.81 6.95
CA GLU A 301 2.55 10.45 7.14
C GLU A 301 3.03 9.88 5.80
N PHE A 302 4.28 9.46 5.71
CA PHE A 302 4.87 8.90 4.50
C PHE A 302 5.40 7.50 4.74
N TYR A 303 4.92 6.54 3.97
CA TYR A 303 5.37 5.15 4.06
C TYR A 303 5.78 4.59 2.71
N VAL A 304 6.92 3.89 2.70
CA VAL A 304 7.44 3.18 1.52
C VAL A 304 6.97 1.73 1.57
N ILE A 305 6.13 1.35 0.61
CA ILE A 305 5.58 0.00 0.51
C ILE A 305 6.62 -0.94 -0.09
N LYS A 306 7.09 -1.88 0.72
CA LYS A 306 8.15 -2.82 0.32
C LYS A 306 7.68 -3.76 -0.80
N ASN A 307 8.51 -3.90 -1.83
CA ASN A 307 8.20 -4.62 -3.07
C ASN A 307 6.96 -4.10 -3.81
N GLY A 308 6.42 -2.94 -3.44
CA GLY A 308 5.36 -2.26 -4.16
C GLY A 308 5.85 -1.75 -5.50
N GLY A 309 5.10 -2.04 -6.57
CA GLY A 309 5.27 -1.45 -7.90
C GLY A 309 4.47 -0.16 -8.02
N HIS A 310 4.20 0.25 -9.27
CA HIS A 310 3.36 1.42 -9.55
C HIS A 310 1.92 1.24 -9.08
N GLU A 311 1.39 0.03 -9.05
CA GLU A 311 0.11 -0.29 -8.40
C GLU A 311 0.35 -1.34 -7.30
N PHE A 312 -0.47 -1.32 -6.24
CA PHE A 312 -0.33 -2.26 -5.14
C PHE A 312 -1.24 -3.48 -5.35
N PHE A 313 -0.63 -4.67 -5.48
CA PHE A 313 -1.30 -5.96 -5.59
C PHE A 313 -0.71 -6.96 -4.60
N GLY A 314 -1.53 -7.92 -4.16
CA GLY A 314 -1.07 -8.96 -3.23
C GLY A 314 -0.60 -8.37 -1.90
N GLN A 315 0.59 -8.72 -1.42
CA GLN A 315 1.12 -8.23 -0.16
C GLN A 315 1.28 -6.69 -0.12
N PRO A 316 1.82 -6.00 -1.14
CA PRO A 316 1.84 -4.54 -1.17
C PRO A 316 0.47 -3.86 -1.01
N PHE A 317 -0.61 -4.48 -1.46
CA PHE A 317 -1.97 -3.98 -1.21
C PHE A 317 -2.36 -4.12 0.26
N GLU A 318 -2.10 -5.27 0.89
CA GLU A 318 -2.37 -5.47 2.33
C GLU A 318 -1.53 -4.53 3.18
N ASP A 319 -0.26 -4.33 2.83
CA ASP A 319 0.63 -3.38 3.50
C ASP A 319 0.09 -1.95 3.37
N ALA A 320 -0.35 -1.52 2.19
CA ALA A 320 -0.98 -0.21 2.00
C ALA A 320 -2.27 -0.06 2.84
N MET A 321 -3.13 -1.09 2.87
CA MET A 321 -4.35 -1.07 3.68
C MET A 321 -4.06 -1.02 5.18
N SER A 322 -2.93 -1.57 5.64
CA SER A 322 -2.50 -1.49 7.04
C SER A 322 -2.16 -0.07 7.50
N TYR A 323 -1.82 0.84 6.56
CA TYR A 323 -1.65 2.28 6.82
C TYR A 323 -2.93 3.08 6.57
N ILE A 324 -3.68 2.72 5.52
CA ILE A 324 -4.90 3.45 5.14
C ILE A 324 -5.98 3.35 6.23
N LEU A 325 -6.22 2.16 6.79
CA LEU A 325 -7.29 1.97 7.78
C LEU A 325 -7.05 2.73 9.09
N PRO A 326 -5.86 2.66 9.72
CA PRO A 326 -5.56 3.49 10.91
C PRO A 326 -5.63 4.98 10.64
N TYR A 327 -5.09 5.45 9.48
CA TYR A 327 -5.22 6.85 9.08
C TYR A 327 -6.69 7.30 9.03
N LEU A 328 -7.58 6.52 8.39
CA LEU A 328 -9.00 6.83 8.33
C LEU A 328 -9.64 6.84 9.72
N GLU A 329 -9.30 5.91 10.57
CA GLU A 329 -9.78 5.87 11.95
C GLU A 329 -9.39 7.16 12.70
N GLY A 330 -8.14 7.56 12.64
CA GLY A 330 -7.63 8.78 13.25
C GLY A 330 -8.35 10.04 12.72
N GLN A 331 -8.48 10.17 11.39
CA GLN A 331 -9.12 11.35 10.78
C GLN A 331 -10.64 11.44 11.04
N LEU A 332 -11.32 10.33 11.20
CA LEU A 332 -12.78 10.26 11.17
C LEU A 332 -13.43 9.99 12.54
N SER A 333 -12.65 9.64 13.56
CA SER A 333 -13.15 9.39 14.93
C SER A 333 -13.63 10.66 15.63
N GLY A 334 -13.28 11.83 15.14
CA GLY A 334 -13.57 13.12 15.75
C GLY A 334 -12.65 13.50 16.92
N GLU A 335 -11.71 12.63 17.23
CA GLU A 335 -10.55 12.92 18.06
C GLU A 335 -9.40 13.41 17.17
N ARG A 336 -9.53 14.64 16.64
CA ARG A 336 -8.33 15.33 16.16
C ARG A 336 -7.48 15.59 17.40
N VAL A 337 -6.43 14.84 17.56
CA VAL A 337 -5.29 15.26 18.37
C VAL A 337 -4.68 16.44 17.61
N SER A 338 -5.12 17.65 17.95
CA SER A 338 -4.42 18.85 17.52
C SER A 338 -3.08 18.83 18.23
N GLU A 339 -2.03 18.45 17.53
CA GLU A 339 -0.66 18.66 17.98
C GLU A 339 -0.32 20.15 17.99
N THR A 340 -0.91 20.87 18.95
CA THR A 340 -0.42 22.12 19.51
C THR A 340 -0.84 22.18 20.97
N SER A 341 -0.29 21.32 21.76
CA SER A 341 0.06 21.52 23.17
C SER A 341 0.85 20.29 23.60
N GLU A 342 2.05 20.53 24.09
CA GLU A 342 2.73 19.65 25.01
C GLU A 342 1.73 19.16 26.06
N SER A 343 1.15 17.98 25.84
CA SER A 343 0.56 17.17 26.87
C SER A 343 1.04 15.75 26.59
N GLU A 344 1.92 15.29 27.46
CA GLU A 344 2.33 13.93 27.64
C GLU A 344 1.11 12.99 27.61
N GLU A 345 0.71 12.48 26.45
CA GLU A 345 0.19 11.13 26.34
C GLU A 345 1.42 10.24 26.25
N ALA A 346 1.67 9.52 27.31
CA ALA A 346 2.70 8.50 27.32
C ALA A 346 2.34 7.51 26.20
N GLU A 347 2.99 7.63 25.05
CA GLU A 347 3.11 6.52 24.11
C GLU A 347 3.52 5.33 24.95
N ALA A 348 2.79 4.21 24.83
CA ALA A 348 3.16 2.99 25.52
C ALA A 348 4.55 2.61 25.02
N MET A 349 5.57 3.04 25.74
CA MET A 349 6.97 2.87 25.36
C MET A 349 7.43 1.49 25.79
N LEU A 350 8.21 0.83 24.91
CA LEU A 350 8.94 -0.36 25.32
C LEU A 350 9.85 -0.02 26.49
N GLN A 351 9.61 -0.66 27.61
CA GLN A 351 10.46 -0.58 28.78
C GLN A 351 11.19 -1.91 29.00
N MET A 352 12.43 -1.84 29.46
CA MET A 352 13.23 -3.00 29.77
C MET A 352 13.63 -3.03 31.24
N THR A 353 13.61 -4.21 31.82
CA THR A 353 14.24 -4.47 33.11
C THR A 353 15.32 -5.55 32.96
N ILE A 354 16.43 -5.39 33.65
CA ILE A 354 17.52 -6.38 33.72
C ILE A 354 17.62 -6.87 35.19
N GLY A 355 17.35 -8.15 35.42
CA GLY A 355 17.34 -8.69 36.76
C GLY A 355 16.31 -8.01 37.69
N GLY A 356 15.23 -7.48 37.14
CA GLY A 356 14.19 -6.71 37.83
C GLY A 356 14.55 -5.25 38.10
N ILE A 357 15.69 -4.75 37.59
CA ILE A 357 16.13 -3.35 37.69
C ILE A 357 15.73 -2.66 36.37
N PRO A 358 14.92 -1.60 36.39
CA PRO A 358 14.59 -0.82 35.20
C PRO A 358 15.84 -0.17 34.61
N VAL A 359 15.89 -0.12 33.26
CA VAL A 359 16.92 0.58 32.48
C VAL A 359 16.24 1.45 31.44
N GLU A 360 16.81 2.61 31.16
CA GLU A 360 16.36 3.48 30.08
C GLU A 360 17.02 3.03 28.78
N VAL A 361 16.22 2.73 27.76
CA VAL A 361 16.69 2.25 26.46
C VAL A 361 16.28 3.24 25.40
N GLU A 362 17.24 3.72 24.63
CA GLU A 362 16.99 4.37 23.34
C GLU A 362 16.80 3.28 22.30
N TRP A 363 15.56 3.02 21.92
CA TRP A 363 15.21 2.00 20.95
C TRP A 363 15.41 2.52 19.54
N GLU A 364 15.94 1.67 18.66
CA GLU A 364 16.07 1.98 17.23
C GLU A 364 14.69 2.03 16.56
N ASP A 365 14.56 2.88 15.57
CA ASP A 365 13.38 2.95 14.71
C ASP A 365 13.56 1.99 13.53
N ASN A 366 13.13 0.73 13.71
CA ASN A 366 13.23 -0.31 12.70
C ASN A 366 12.22 -1.44 12.89
N GLU A 367 11.98 -2.21 11.83
CA GLU A 367 11.03 -3.34 11.79
C GLU A 367 11.24 -4.38 12.91
N SER A 368 12.48 -4.56 13.39
CA SER A 368 12.77 -5.52 14.46
C SER A 368 12.26 -5.04 15.81
N VAL A 369 12.38 -3.74 16.08
CA VAL A 369 11.86 -3.11 17.31
C VAL A 369 10.35 -3.04 17.26
N GLU A 370 9.76 -2.76 16.10
CA GLU A 370 8.31 -2.78 15.93
C GLU A 370 7.74 -4.17 16.20
N ALA A 371 8.30 -5.21 15.60
CA ALA A 371 7.89 -6.58 15.88
C ALA A 371 8.13 -6.99 17.38
N LEU A 372 9.10 -6.39 18.06
CA LEU A 372 9.30 -6.57 19.49
C LEU A 372 8.20 -5.88 20.30
N ARG A 373 7.71 -4.71 19.88
CA ARG A 373 6.55 -4.01 20.47
C ARG A 373 5.29 -4.86 20.35
N GLU A 374 4.99 -5.34 19.15
CA GLU A 374 3.84 -6.23 18.90
C GLU A 374 3.83 -7.46 19.83
N LEU A 375 5.01 -8.06 20.09
CA LEU A 375 5.13 -9.16 21.05
C LEU A 375 4.74 -8.77 22.47
N CYS A 376 5.01 -7.54 22.86
CA CYS A 376 4.76 -7.03 24.18
C CYS A 376 3.33 -6.49 24.38
N GLU A 377 2.53 -6.31 23.33
CA GLU A 377 1.12 -5.88 23.41
C GLU A 377 0.25 -6.85 24.20
N ASN A 378 0.53 -8.14 24.13
CA ASN A 378 -0.23 -9.17 24.82
C ASN A 378 0.31 -9.50 26.23
N GLY A 379 1.28 -8.72 26.72
CA GLY A 379 1.88 -8.83 28.05
C GLY A 379 3.40 -8.87 28.02
N PRO A 380 4.06 -8.80 29.19
CA PRO A 380 5.51 -8.73 29.29
C PRO A 380 6.22 -9.93 28.64
N LEU A 381 7.19 -9.66 27.79
CA LEU A 381 8.11 -10.66 27.23
C LEU A 381 9.27 -10.87 28.19
N THR A 382 9.29 -12.04 28.85
CA THR A 382 10.34 -12.40 29.81
C THR A 382 11.33 -13.38 29.17
N ILE A 383 12.60 -13.02 29.11
CA ILE A 383 13.65 -13.77 28.44
C ILE A 383 14.73 -14.18 29.45
N GLN A 384 15.01 -15.48 29.53
CA GLN A 384 16.13 -16.00 30.29
C GLN A 384 17.40 -15.81 29.44
N MET A 385 18.34 -15.04 29.98
CA MET A 385 19.61 -14.75 29.32
C MET A 385 20.69 -15.65 29.90
N SER A 386 21.62 -16.04 29.06
CA SER A 386 22.84 -16.77 29.47
C SER A 386 24.10 -16.00 29.08
N MET A 387 25.04 -15.96 29.99
CA MET A 387 26.32 -15.29 29.78
C MET A 387 27.14 -15.98 28.71
N TYR A 388 27.62 -15.23 27.74
CA TYR A 388 28.48 -15.74 26.66
C TYR A 388 29.72 -14.86 26.48
N GLY A 389 30.88 -15.51 26.28
CA GLY A 389 32.15 -14.84 25.97
C GLY A 389 32.72 -13.93 27.06
N GLY A 390 31.99 -13.66 28.15
CA GLY A 390 32.40 -12.75 29.21
C GLY A 390 32.22 -11.27 28.87
N PHE A 391 31.40 -10.96 27.84
CA PHE A 391 31.13 -9.61 27.39
C PHE A 391 29.66 -9.39 26.95
N GLU A 392 28.84 -10.44 26.92
CA GLU A 392 27.45 -10.36 26.49
C GLU A 392 26.54 -11.36 27.22
N GLN A 393 25.24 -11.06 27.25
CA GLN A 393 24.16 -11.96 27.65
C GLN A 393 23.32 -12.26 26.41
N VAL A 394 22.95 -13.52 26.18
CA VAL A 394 22.19 -13.99 25.02
C VAL A 394 20.94 -14.73 25.46
N GLY A 395 19.79 -14.42 24.91
CA GLY A 395 18.52 -15.11 25.21
C GLY A 395 17.62 -15.26 24.02
N SER A 396 16.82 -16.34 23.99
CA SER A 396 15.87 -16.57 22.90
C SER A 396 14.58 -15.78 23.13
N ILE A 397 14.15 -15.06 22.08
CA ILE A 397 12.86 -14.35 22.03
C ILE A 397 11.68 -15.34 21.91
N GLY A 398 11.94 -16.57 21.46
CA GLY A 398 10.92 -17.60 21.28
C GLY A 398 10.29 -17.65 19.90
N GLN A 399 10.47 -16.60 19.10
CA GLN A 399 10.08 -16.53 17.68
C GLN A 399 11.06 -15.68 16.90
N ARG A 400 10.93 -15.69 15.56
CA ARG A 400 11.78 -14.89 14.69
C ARG A 400 11.18 -13.52 14.44
N LEU A 401 12.02 -12.49 14.57
CA LEU A 401 11.72 -11.12 14.19
C LEU A 401 12.33 -10.81 12.80
N PRO A 402 11.82 -9.82 12.09
CA PRO A 402 12.49 -9.20 10.95
C PRO A 402 13.92 -8.81 11.31
N ARG A 403 14.85 -8.83 10.37
CA ARG A 403 16.23 -8.44 10.63
C ARG A 403 16.86 -7.76 9.42
N ASN A 404 17.75 -6.80 9.71
CA ASN A 404 18.59 -6.12 8.74
C ASN A 404 20.03 -6.10 9.24
N ASP A 405 20.69 -7.27 9.18
CA ASP A 405 22.02 -7.46 9.75
C ASP A 405 23.07 -6.64 9.02
N SER A 406 23.82 -5.85 9.75
CA SER A 406 24.95 -5.08 9.28
C SER A 406 26.20 -5.36 10.14
N GLN A 407 27.39 -5.22 9.54
CA GLN A 407 28.66 -5.36 10.28
C GLN A 407 28.73 -4.25 11.33
N THR A 408 28.63 -4.63 12.59
CA THR A 408 28.55 -3.72 13.75
C THR A 408 29.62 -4.08 14.75
N THR A 409 30.31 -3.08 15.29
CA THR A 409 31.10 -3.23 16.50
C THR A 409 30.30 -2.66 17.64
N THR A 410 29.95 -3.52 18.58
CA THR A 410 29.13 -3.18 19.76
C THR A 410 29.95 -2.58 20.89
N GLU A 411 29.26 -1.87 21.76
CA GLU A 411 29.79 -1.37 23.02
C GLU A 411 28.90 -1.77 24.21
N SER A 412 29.34 -1.46 25.40
CA SER A 412 28.57 -1.74 26.61
C SER A 412 27.24 -0.97 26.58
N GLY A 413 26.13 -1.64 26.86
CA GLY A 413 24.77 -1.07 26.74
C GLY A 413 24.07 -1.39 25.42
N ASP A 414 24.78 -1.82 24.38
CA ASP A 414 24.15 -2.17 23.10
C ASP A 414 23.23 -3.39 23.23
N ILE A 415 22.07 -3.27 22.60
CA ILE A 415 21.06 -4.32 22.48
C ILE A 415 20.90 -4.65 20.99
N VAL A 416 21.08 -5.92 20.63
CA VAL A 416 21.00 -6.34 19.24
C VAL A 416 20.19 -7.62 19.06
N LEU A 417 19.68 -7.82 17.85
CA LEU A 417 19.10 -9.08 17.40
C LEU A 417 20.18 -9.89 16.67
N TYR A 418 20.37 -11.12 17.11
CA TYR A 418 21.26 -12.09 16.47
C TYR A 418 20.46 -13.24 15.89
N SER A 419 20.76 -13.67 14.67
CA SER A 419 20.09 -14.77 13.94
C SER A 419 18.56 -14.61 13.79
N GLY A 420 17.99 -13.48 14.18
CA GLY A 420 16.58 -13.16 14.08
C GLY A 420 15.68 -13.68 15.21
N ASP A 421 16.23 -14.43 16.16
CA ASP A 421 15.48 -15.04 17.25
C ASP A 421 16.17 -14.97 18.62
N GLN A 422 17.32 -14.30 18.69
CA GLN A 422 18.07 -14.09 19.92
C GLN A 422 18.29 -12.61 20.17
N ILE A 423 17.90 -12.14 21.35
CA ILE A 423 18.31 -10.83 21.85
C ILE A 423 19.66 -10.96 22.56
N VAL A 424 20.53 -10.01 22.32
CA VAL A 424 21.85 -9.94 22.94
C VAL A 424 22.04 -8.57 23.57
N VAL A 425 22.47 -8.54 24.84
CA VAL A 425 22.76 -7.31 25.58
C VAL A 425 24.25 -7.33 25.99
N PHE A 426 24.96 -6.29 25.60
CA PHE A 426 26.41 -6.19 25.81
C PHE A 426 26.78 -5.48 27.09
N TYR A 427 27.80 -5.98 27.77
CA TYR A 427 28.56 -5.29 28.83
C TYR A 427 30.06 -5.23 28.51
N GLY A 428 30.40 -5.51 27.28
CA GLY A 428 31.70 -5.40 26.64
C GLY A 428 31.51 -5.17 25.15
N SER A 429 32.45 -5.63 24.33
CA SER A 429 32.44 -5.34 22.88
C SER A 429 32.67 -6.61 22.06
N ASN A 430 31.93 -6.70 20.93
CA ASN A 430 32.13 -7.69 19.88
C ASN A 430 31.95 -7.06 18.49
N SER A 431 32.45 -7.71 17.45
CA SER A 431 32.26 -7.26 16.06
C SER A 431 31.68 -8.40 15.24
N TRP A 432 30.43 -8.26 14.82
CA TRP A 432 29.71 -9.24 14.00
C TRP A 432 28.62 -8.60 13.18
N ALA A 433 27.89 -9.39 12.39
CA ALA A 433 26.70 -8.94 11.69
C ALA A 433 25.50 -9.04 12.63
N TYR A 434 24.94 -7.91 13.03
CA TYR A 434 23.78 -7.77 13.91
C TYR A 434 22.76 -6.82 13.32
N THR A 435 21.50 -6.98 13.76
CA THR A 435 20.50 -5.93 13.65
C THR A 435 20.41 -5.20 15.00
N ARG A 436 20.62 -3.88 15.02
CA ARG A 436 20.52 -3.09 16.25
C ARG A 436 19.06 -3.02 16.69
N LEU A 437 18.85 -3.14 18.01
CA LEU A 437 17.54 -2.94 18.63
C LEU A 437 17.50 -1.68 19.51
N GLY A 438 18.61 -1.31 20.10
CA GLY A 438 18.70 -0.14 20.97
C GLY A 438 19.98 -0.06 21.76
N HIS A 439 20.02 0.91 22.70
CA HIS A 439 21.13 1.15 23.60
C HIS A 439 20.63 1.58 24.99
N VAL A 440 21.21 1.04 26.05
CA VAL A 440 20.91 1.45 27.44
C VAL A 440 21.63 2.76 27.76
N THR A 441 20.87 3.81 28.07
CA THR A 441 21.40 5.18 28.18
C THR A 441 21.67 5.65 29.62
N ASP A 442 21.07 5.02 30.62
CA ASP A 442 21.10 5.44 32.03
C ASP A 442 22.09 4.65 32.88
N LYS A 443 22.93 3.79 32.28
CA LYS A 443 23.94 2.99 32.97
C LYS A 443 25.32 3.19 32.37
N SER A 444 26.33 3.30 33.25
CA SER A 444 27.73 3.28 32.87
C SER A 444 28.23 1.85 32.54
N ASP A 445 29.37 1.73 31.86
CA ASP A 445 30.02 0.44 31.57
C ASP A 445 30.21 -0.43 32.83
N GLU A 446 30.59 0.20 33.96
CA GLU A 446 30.77 -0.48 35.23
C GLU A 446 29.47 -1.01 35.80
N GLU A 447 28.37 -0.26 35.67
CA GLU A 447 27.03 -0.66 36.09
C GLU A 447 26.46 -1.74 35.19
N MET A 448 26.65 -1.65 33.86
CA MET A 448 26.28 -2.73 32.93
C MET A 448 27.03 -4.02 33.25
N ALA A 449 28.33 -3.95 33.51
CA ALA A 449 29.11 -5.11 33.91
C ALA A 449 28.65 -5.69 35.27
N GLN A 450 28.15 -4.87 36.22
CA GLN A 450 27.56 -5.35 37.46
C GLN A 450 26.20 -6.03 37.26
N LEU A 451 25.39 -5.52 36.34
CA LEU A 451 24.07 -6.07 36.03
C LEU A 451 24.16 -7.40 35.26
N LEU A 452 25.09 -7.51 34.31
CA LEU A 452 25.16 -8.59 33.34
C LEU A 452 26.34 -9.57 33.56
N GLY A 453 27.38 -9.16 34.27
CA GLY A 453 28.65 -9.91 34.34
C GLY A 453 28.72 -10.93 35.51
N ASN A 454 27.66 -11.09 36.33
CA ASN A 454 27.69 -11.90 37.53
C ASN A 454 26.88 -13.22 37.45
N GLY A 455 26.64 -13.73 36.25
CA GLY A 455 25.88 -14.94 35.98
C GLY A 455 24.72 -14.69 35.01
N ASP A 456 23.92 -15.72 34.79
CA ASP A 456 22.74 -15.64 33.96
C ASP A 456 21.70 -14.68 34.56
N VAL A 457 21.05 -13.86 33.74
CA VAL A 457 20.06 -12.87 34.15
C VAL A 457 18.74 -13.06 33.42
N THR A 458 17.67 -12.49 33.97
CA THR A 458 16.39 -12.41 33.28
C THR A 458 16.19 -10.97 32.81
N ILE A 459 15.84 -10.78 31.55
CA ILE A 459 15.34 -9.50 31.07
C ILE A 459 13.82 -9.59 30.87
N THR A 460 13.14 -8.47 31.10
CA THR A 460 11.72 -8.33 30.76
C THR A 460 11.57 -7.09 29.90
N VAL A 461 10.86 -7.23 28.78
CA VAL A 461 10.46 -6.14 27.91
C VAL A 461 8.94 -6.05 27.95
N GLU A 462 8.39 -4.88 28.20
CA GLU A 462 6.95 -4.67 28.33
C GLU A 462 6.54 -3.30 27.76
N MET A 463 5.28 -3.17 27.36
CA MET A 463 4.67 -1.89 27.02
C MET A 463 4.20 -1.20 28.31
N LYS A 464 4.54 0.08 28.47
CA LYS A 464 4.02 0.94 29.56
C LYS A 464 3.59 2.27 29.03
#